data_82dca5c9416b7fd87dd89c55e977970f
#
_entry.id   82dca5c9416b7fd87dd89c55e977970f
#
_cell.length_a   1.000
_cell.length_b   1.000
_cell.length_c   1.000
_cell.angle_alpha   90.00
_cell.angle_beta   90.00
_cell.angle_gamma   90.00
#
_symmetry.space_group_name_H-M   'P 1'
#
loop_
_entity.id
_entity.type
_entity.pdbx_description
1 polymer ?
#
loop_
_entity_poly.entity_id
_entity_poly.type
_entity_poly.pdbx_seq_one_letter_code
_entity_poly.pdbx_strand_id
1 'polypeptide(L)'
;MSTPVFKKICRLFDEKNIQYEKFHHEPTRTSEDAARIRGVDLHTGAKALVVCGSKTKQHYICVIPADLRLNAKKVRGIIGENISFAQDVAAVTGCVPGSVPPLGSVVGLKTLCDARLAENEVINFNAGSLTDSIQMSYTDYVIFEQPLIVDIAD
;
A
#
# COMPACT_ATOMS: atom_id res chain seq x y z
N MET A 1 14.70 -15.71 2.40
CA MET A 1 15.40 -14.45 2.68
C MET A 1 14.44 -13.27 2.61
N SER A 2 14.48 -12.39 3.60
CA SER A 2 13.61 -11.22 3.61
C SER A 2 14.14 -10.13 2.67
N THR A 3 13.24 -9.40 2.02
CA THR A 3 13.59 -8.29 1.13
C THR A 3 14.14 -7.10 1.95
N PRO A 4 14.95 -6.23 1.32
CA PRO A 4 15.42 -5.00 2.00
C PRO A 4 14.27 -4.10 2.46
N VAL A 5 13.19 -3.99 1.67
CA VAL A 5 12.04 -3.15 2.02
C VAL A 5 11.31 -3.72 3.24
N PHE A 6 11.07 -5.04 3.28
CA PHE A 6 10.44 -5.67 4.44
C PHE A 6 11.26 -5.45 5.71
N LYS A 7 12.57 -5.64 5.64
CA LYS A 7 13.46 -5.41 6.77
C LYS A 7 13.40 -3.95 7.24
N LYS A 8 13.36 -3.00 6.30
CA LYS A 8 13.27 -1.58 6.62
C LYS A 8 11.97 -1.25 7.34
N ILE A 9 10.83 -1.80 6.88
CA ILE A 9 9.53 -1.60 7.51
C ILE A 9 9.57 -2.08 8.96
N CYS A 10 10.02 -3.31 9.18
CA CYS A 10 10.08 -3.89 10.53
C CYS A 10 10.97 -3.06 11.45
N ARG A 11 12.14 -2.64 10.96
CA ARG A 11 13.04 -1.80 11.74
C ARG A 11 12.39 -0.49 12.14
N LEU A 12 11.75 0.21 11.18
CA LEU A 12 11.10 1.49 11.47
C LEU A 12 9.93 1.36 12.43
N PHE A 13 9.13 0.30 12.29
CA PHE A 13 8.02 0.04 13.20
C PHE A 13 8.52 -0.25 14.61
N ASP A 14 9.58 -1.06 14.74
CA ASP A 14 10.16 -1.40 16.03
C ASP A 14 10.77 -0.16 16.70
N GLU A 15 11.47 0.67 15.95
CA GLU A 15 12.05 1.91 16.47
C GLU A 15 10.99 2.89 16.98
N LYS A 16 9.81 2.90 16.35
CA LYS A 16 8.71 3.80 16.72
C LYS A 16 7.68 3.16 17.65
N ASN A 17 7.93 1.94 18.11
CA ASN A 17 7.04 1.19 18.99
C ASN A 17 5.64 0.99 18.37
N ILE A 18 5.58 0.81 17.06
CA ILE A 18 4.32 0.50 16.36
C ILE A 18 3.99 -0.97 16.60
N GLN A 19 2.73 -1.23 16.96
CA GLN A 19 2.22 -2.60 17.16
C GLN A 19 1.82 -3.17 15.80
N TYR A 20 2.38 -4.34 15.46
CA TYR A 20 2.05 -5.03 14.20
C TYR A 20 2.34 -6.51 14.30
N GLU A 21 1.72 -7.30 13.41
CA GLU A 21 2.00 -8.73 13.28
C GLU A 21 2.59 -9.01 11.91
N LYS A 22 3.57 -9.89 11.87
CA LYS A 22 4.23 -10.35 10.64
C LYS A 22 3.73 -11.74 10.28
N PHE A 23 3.50 -11.98 9.00
CA PHE A 23 3.12 -13.29 8.48
C PHE A 23 4.02 -13.63 7.31
N HIS A 24 4.55 -14.84 7.30
CA HIS A 24 5.27 -15.40 6.17
C HIS A 24 4.40 -16.51 5.56
N HIS A 25 4.21 -16.48 4.25
CA HIS A 25 3.30 -17.38 3.55
C HIS A 25 3.77 -17.64 2.13
N GLU A 26 3.07 -18.51 1.41
CA GLU A 26 3.36 -18.73 -0.01
C GLU A 26 3.12 -17.45 -0.82
N PRO A 27 3.77 -17.31 -2.01
CA PRO A 27 3.61 -16.09 -2.81
C PRO A 27 2.16 -15.80 -3.15
N THR A 28 1.76 -14.52 -3.01
CA THR A 28 0.44 -14.04 -3.39
C THR A 28 0.49 -13.47 -4.80
N ARG A 29 -0.53 -13.73 -5.63
CA ARG A 29 -0.59 -13.26 -7.01
C ARG A 29 -1.66 -12.19 -7.21
N THR A 30 -2.76 -12.27 -6.44
CA THR A 30 -3.88 -11.32 -6.52
C THR A 30 -4.29 -10.90 -5.12
N SER A 31 -5.10 -9.83 -5.02
CA SER A 31 -5.67 -9.39 -3.74
C SER A 31 -6.56 -10.46 -3.12
N GLU A 32 -7.34 -11.15 -3.95
CA GLU A 32 -8.22 -12.25 -3.51
C GLU A 32 -7.39 -13.41 -2.97
N ASP A 33 -6.30 -13.74 -3.64
CA ASP A 33 -5.38 -14.80 -3.23
C ASP A 33 -4.73 -14.44 -1.88
N ALA A 34 -4.30 -13.19 -1.73
CA ALA A 34 -3.72 -12.71 -0.48
C ALA A 34 -4.70 -12.78 0.68
N ALA A 35 -5.96 -12.36 0.46
CA ALA A 35 -7.00 -12.42 1.49
C ALA A 35 -7.28 -13.87 1.91
N ARG A 36 -7.37 -14.78 0.96
CA ARG A 36 -7.59 -16.20 1.21
C ARG A 36 -6.44 -16.80 2.03
N ILE A 37 -5.21 -16.53 1.63
CA ILE A 37 -4.02 -17.06 2.31
C ILE A 37 -3.91 -16.52 3.73
N ARG A 38 -4.23 -15.24 3.94
CA ARG A 38 -4.21 -14.60 5.26
C ARG A 38 -5.41 -15.00 6.12
N GLY A 39 -6.49 -15.50 5.51
CA GLY A 39 -7.74 -15.82 6.23
C GLY A 39 -8.48 -14.57 6.69
N VAL A 40 -8.48 -13.50 5.90
CA VAL A 40 -9.10 -12.21 6.22
C VAL A 40 -10.05 -11.76 5.10
N ASP A 41 -10.95 -10.81 5.41
CA ASP A 41 -11.83 -10.22 4.42
C ASP A 41 -11.03 -9.38 3.43
N LEU A 42 -11.40 -9.45 2.16
CA LEU A 42 -10.75 -8.70 1.08
C LEU A 42 -10.75 -7.19 1.36
N HIS A 43 -11.83 -6.66 1.93
CA HIS A 43 -11.98 -5.24 2.25
C HIS A 43 -10.92 -4.74 3.24
N THR A 44 -10.36 -5.61 4.09
CA THR A 44 -9.31 -5.25 5.05
C THR A 44 -7.94 -5.10 4.40
N GLY A 45 -7.79 -5.55 3.16
CA GLY A 45 -6.54 -5.41 2.42
C GLY A 45 -6.29 -3.97 2.00
N ALA A 46 -5.12 -3.45 2.34
CA ALA A 46 -4.67 -2.13 1.86
C ALA A 46 -3.85 -2.34 0.60
N LYS A 47 -4.48 -2.18 -0.56
CA LYS A 47 -3.85 -2.38 -1.86
C LYS A 47 -3.12 -1.10 -2.27
N ALA A 48 -1.84 -1.23 -2.59
CA ALA A 48 -0.98 -0.12 -2.97
C ALA A 48 -0.72 -0.15 -4.48
N LEU A 49 -1.11 0.93 -5.16
CA LEU A 49 -0.95 1.08 -6.61
C LEU A 49 -0.02 2.25 -6.89
N VAL A 50 1.04 2.03 -7.66
CA VAL A 50 1.98 3.08 -8.03
C VAL A 50 1.51 3.74 -9.30
N VAL A 51 1.29 5.05 -9.24
CA VAL A 51 0.84 5.85 -10.38
C VAL A 51 1.84 6.96 -10.69
N CYS A 52 1.80 7.43 -11.93
CA CYS A 52 2.69 8.47 -12.44
C CYS A 52 1.87 9.61 -13.05
N GLY A 53 2.15 10.84 -12.64
CA GLY A 53 1.53 12.02 -13.25
C GLY A 53 2.01 12.20 -14.67
N SER A 54 1.08 12.53 -15.59
CA SER A 54 1.37 12.60 -17.02
C SER A 54 2.29 13.78 -17.39
N LYS A 55 2.21 14.87 -16.64
CA LYS A 55 2.99 16.09 -16.90
C LYS A 55 4.26 16.15 -16.10
N THR A 56 4.15 16.02 -14.77
CA THR A 56 5.29 16.17 -13.86
C THR A 56 6.16 14.91 -13.82
N LYS A 57 5.60 13.76 -14.21
CA LYS A 57 6.23 12.45 -14.06
C LYS A 57 6.49 12.06 -12.60
N GLN A 58 5.84 12.75 -11.66
CA GLN A 58 5.92 12.44 -10.25
C GLN A 58 5.14 11.16 -9.96
N HIS A 59 5.72 10.29 -9.14
CA HIS A 59 5.07 9.03 -8.73
C HIS A 59 4.41 9.18 -7.37
N TYR A 60 3.29 8.45 -7.22
CA TYR A 60 2.52 8.39 -5.97
C TYR A 60 2.15 6.94 -5.69
N ILE A 61 1.94 6.62 -4.43
CA ILE A 61 1.26 5.38 -4.05
C ILE A 61 -0.18 5.74 -3.71
N CYS A 62 -1.13 5.11 -4.42
CA CYS A 62 -2.54 5.20 -4.12
C CYS A 62 -2.95 3.95 -3.35
N VAL A 63 -3.43 4.12 -2.12
CA VAL A 63 -3.84 3.02 -1.25
C VAL A 63 -5.35 2.98 -1.21
N ILE A 64 -5.91 1.83 -1.54
CA ILE A 64 -7.37 1.62 -1.56
C ILE A 64 -7.71 0.29 -0.89
N PRO A 65 -8.94 0.13 -0.36
CA PRO A 65 -9.40 -1.20 0.03
C PRO A 65 -9.33 -2.16 -1.17
N ALA A 66 -8.89 -3.39 -0.93
CA ALA A 66 -8.58 -4.33 -2.01
C ALA A 66 -9.79 -4.80 -2.81
N ASP A 67 -11.01 -4.60 -2.29
CA ASP A 67 -12.26 -4.92 -2.99
C ASP A 67 -12.79 -3.76 -3.85
N LEU A 68 -12.10 -2.61 -3.84
CA LEU A 68 -12.47 -1.44 -4.63
C LEU A 68 -11.51 -1.26 -5.81
N ARG A 69 -11.86 -0.34 -6.70
CA ARG A 69 -11.04 0.01 -7.86
C ARG A 69 -10.60 1.47 -7.78
N LEU A 70 -9.38 1.74 -8.20
CA LEU A 70 -8.87 3.10 -8.29
C LEU A 70 -9.63 3.87 -9.37
N ASN A 71 -10.08 5.09 -9.03
CA ASN A 71 -10.73 5.98 -9.96
C ASN A 71 -9.75 7.08 -10.39
N ALA A 72 -9.24 6.97 -11.61
CA ALA A 72 -8.22 7.88 -12.14
C ALA A 72 -8.70 9.34 -12.20
N LYS A 73 -10.00 9.56 -12.48
CA LYS A 73 -10.56 10.91 -12.50
C LYS A 73 -10.53 11.58 -11.14
N LYS A 74 -10.82 10.80 -10.08
CA LYS A 74 -10.77 11.30 -8.70
C LYS A 74 -9.34 11.65 -8.32
N VAL A 75 -8.37 10.80 -8.68
CA VAL A 75 -6.95 11.10 -8.44
C VAL A 75 -6.54 12.37 -9.17
N ARG A 76 -6.94 12.51 -10.45
CA ARG A 76 -6.67 13.72 -11.21
C ARG A 76 -7.20 14.98 -10.52
N GLY A 77 -8.38 14.91 -9.95
CA GLY A 77 -8.97 16.04 -9.22
C GLY A 77 -8.16 16.47 -8.00
N ILE A 78 -7.36 15.57 -7.45
CA ILE A 78 -6.54 15.82 -6.25
C ILE A 78 -5.15 16.33 -6.63
N ILE A 79 -4.47 15.66 -7.57
CA ILE A 79 -3.09 16.00 -7.93
C ILE A 79 -2.98 17.02 -9.06
N GLY A 80 -4.08 17.28 -9.79
CA GLY A 80 -4.13 18.31 -10.83
C GLY A 80 -3.62 17.89 -12.20
N GLU A 81 -3.41 16.59 -12.43
CA GLU A 81 -2.97 16.07 -13.73
C GLU A 81 -3.46 14.64 -13.94
N ASN A 82 -3.49 14.21 -15.20
CA ASN A 82 -3.82 12.83 -15.52
C ASN A 82 -2.76 11.87 -14.96
N ILE A 83 -3.15 10.64 -14.70
CA ILE A 83 -2.24 9.60 -14.21
C ILE A 83 -2.25 8.39 -15.14
N SER A 84 -1.17 7.64 -15.05
CA SER A 84 -1.08 6.26 -15.59
C SER A 84 -0.43 5.39 -14.52
N PHE A 85 -0.62 4.07 -14.63
CA PHE A 85 0.11 3.15 -13.76
C PHE A 85 1.60 3.19 -14.12
N ALA A 86 2.46 3.11 -13.10
CA ALA A 86 3.91 3.09 -13.32
C ALA A 86 4.31 1.86 -14.15
N GLN A 87 5.17 2.05 -15.14
CA GLN A 87 5.60 0.97 -16.02
C GLN A 87 6.65 0.08 -15.36
N ASP A 88 7.57 0.68 -14.61
CA ASP A 88 8.64 -0.04 -13.92
C ASP A 88 8.54 0.19 -12.41
N VAL A 89 7.63 -0.55 -11.77
CA VAL A 89 7.39 -0.44 -10.34
C VAL A 89 8.65 -0.77 -9.53
N ALA A 90 9.42 -1.77 -9.96
CA ALA A 90 10.62 -2.17 -9.25
C ALA A 90 11.68 -1.06 -9.27
N ALA A 91 11.85 -0.36 -10.38
CA ALA A 91 12.79 0.76 -10.48
C ALA A 91 12.38 1.92 -9.57
N VAL A 92 11.08 2.18 -9.44
CA VAL A 92 10.55 3.30 -8.67
C VAL A 92 10.55 3.01 -7.16
N THR A 93 10.23 1.78 -6.76
CA THR A 93 9.98 1.44 -5.36
C THR A 93 10.98 0.47 -4.75
N GLY A 94 11.75 -0.24 -5.57
CA GLY A 94 12.58 -1.35 -5.09
C GLY A 94 11.77 -2.62 -4.79
N CYS A 95 10.48 -2.66 -5.16
CA CYS A 95 9.60 -3.79 -4.90
C CYS A 95 9.11 -4.39 -6.20
N VAL A 96 8.99 -5.71 -6.26
CA VAL A 96 8.38 -6.36 -7.44
C VAL A 96 6.89 -5.99 -7.51
N PRO A 97 6.28 -5.96 -8.70
CA PRO A 97 4.86 -5.65 -8.83
C PRO A 97 4.00 -6.57 -7.93
N GLY A 98 3.02 -5.97 -7.26
CA GLY A 98 2.14 -6.68 -6.34
C GLY A 98 2.66 -6.77 -4.91
N SER A 99 3.92 -6.41 -4.65
CA SER A 99 4.51 -6.46 -3.31
C SER A 99 4.66 -5.10 -2.63
N VAL A 100 4.32 -4.02 -3.33
CA VAL A 100 4.49 -2.64 -2.84
C VAL A 100 3.68 -2.44 -1.56
N PRO A 101 4.31 -1.98 -0.46
CA PRO A 101 3.56 -1.69 0.76
C PRO A 101 2.81 -0.36 0.63
N PRO A 102 1.72 -0.17 1.40
CA PRO A 102 0.99 1.10 1.41
C PRO A 102 1.71 2.19 2.21
N LEU A 103 3.02 2.19 2.14
CA LEU A 103 3.92 3.00 2.95
C LEU A 103 4.88 3.75 2.02
N GLY A 104 4.37 4.78 1.35
CA GLY A 104 5.17 5.57 0.41
C GLY A 104 6.42 6.16 1.06
N SER A 105 6.34 6.54 2.33
CA SER A 105 7.50 7.08 3.07
C SER A 105 8.67 6.11 3.10
N VAL A 106 8.42 4.81 3.08
CA VAL A 106 9.48 3.80 3.11
C VAL A 106 10.21 3.69 1.77
N VAL A 107 9.51 4.00 0.68
CA VAL A 107 10.04 3.89 -0.70
C VAL A 107 10.23 5.26 -1.37
N GLY A 108 10.10 6.35 -0.62
CA GLY A 108 10.37 7.70 -1.12
C GLY A 108 9.27 8.32 -1.96
N LEU A 109 8.02 7.90 -1.79
CA LEU A 109 6.87 8.40 -2.53
C LEU A 109 5.82 8.99 -1.59
N LYS A 110 5.00 9.90 -2.11
CA LYS A 110 3.80 10.38 -1.39
C LYS A 110 2.71 9.33 -1.45
N THR A 111 1.97 9.21 -0.36
CA THR A 111 0.85 8.27 -0.23
C THR A 111 -0.48 9.01 -0.20
N LEU A 112 -1.36 8.63 -1.12
CA LEU A 112 -2.77 9.01 -1.13
C LEU A 112 -3.55 7.78 -0.65
N CYS A 113 -4.33 7.93 0.42
CA CYS A 113 -5.08 6.81 0.98
C CYS A 113 -6.58 7.09 0.89
N ASP A 114 -7.32 6.17 0.30
CA ASP A 114 -8.77 6.30 0.22
C ASP A 114 -9.38 6.25 1.62
N ALA A 115 -10.29 7.18 1.87
CA ALA A 115 -10.93 7.34 3.18
C ALA A 115 -11.68 6.09 3.65
N ARG A 116 -12.15 5.25 2.72
CA ARG A 116 -12.91 4.04 3.09
C ARG A 116 -12.04 2.95 3.72
N LEU A 117 -10.72 3.04 3.62
CA LEU A 117 -9.86 2.12 4.37
C LEU A 117 -10.10 2.24 5.87
N ALA A 118 -10.51 3.42 6.34
CA ALA A 118 -10.84 3.68 7.75
C ALA A 118 -12.06 2.91 8.27
N GLU A 119 -12.84 2.30 7.38
CA GLU A 119 -13.94 1.42 7.79
C GLU A 119 -13.44 0.15 8.47
N ASN A 120 -12.15 -0.16 8.32
CA ASN A 120 -11.52 -1.30 8.93
C ASN A 120 -10.72 -0.86 10.16
N GLU A 121 -10.96 -1.51 11.29
CA GLU A 121 -10.16 -1.29 12.49
C GLU A 121 -8.74 -1.81 12.29
N VAL A 122 -8.60 -2.93 11.58
CA VAL A 122 -7.34 -3.59 11.29
C VAL A 122 -7.19 -3.73 9.78
N ILE A 123 -5.99 -3.47 9.27
CA ILE A 123 -5.66 -3.59 7.85
C ILE A 123 -4.55 -4.61 7.64
N ASN A 124 -4.51 -5.17 6.44
CA ASN A 124 -3.51 -6.16 6.03
C ASN A 124 -2.88 -5.71 4.70
N PHE A 125 -1.60 -5.97 4.53
CA PHE A 125 -0.94 -5.61 3.26
C PHE A 125 0.33 -6.42 3.02
N ASN A 126 0.73 -6.47 1.75
CA ASN A 126 2.04 -7.00 1.37
C ASN A 126 3.11 -6.01 1.80
N ALA A 127 4.16 -6.50 2.39
CA ALA A 127 5.16 -5.67 3.07
C ALA A 127 6.49 -5.60 2.30
N GLY A 128 6.41 -5.26 1.01
CA GLY A 128 7.59 -5.21 0.15
C GLY A 128 8.04 -6.59 -0.30
N SER A 129 7.19 -7.59 -0.18
CA SER A 129 7.46 -8.98 -0.49
C SER A 129 6.16 -9.68 -0.86
N LEU A 130 6.20 -10.65 -1.76
CA LEU A 130 5.03 -11.48 -2.08
C LEU A 130 4.80 -12.59 -1.04
N THR A 131 5.77 -12.82 -0.16
CA THR A 131 5.73 -13.89 0.84
C THR A 131 5.65 -13.37 2.27
N ASP A 132 5.65 -12.05 2.46
CA ASP A 132 5.60 -11.43 3.79
C ASP A 132 4.49 -10.39 3.82
N SER A 133 3.62 -10.50 4.82
CA SER A 133 2.52 -9.56 5.05
C SER A 133 2.59 -8.99 6.45
N ILE A 134 1.98 -7.83 6.60
CA ILE A 134 1.81 -7.18 7.89
C ILE A 134 0.34 -6.95 8.16
N GLN A 135 -0.06 -7.12 9.41
CA GLN A 135 -1.36 -6.74 9.93
C GLN A 135 -1.15 -5.72 11.02
N MET A 136 -1.89 -4.61 10.96
CA MET A 136 -1.80 -3.55 11.96
C MET A 136 -3.11 -2.79 12.06
N SER A 137 -3.26 -1.99 13.12
CA SER A 137 -4.43 -1.14 13.23
C SER A 137 -4.37 -0.02 12.21
N TYR A 138 -5.53 0.37 11.69
CA TYR A 138 -5.62 1.53 10.78
C TYR A 138 -5.11 2.80 11.47
N THR A 139 -5.43 2.97 12.75
CA THR A 139 -4.99 4.15 13.53
C THR A 139 -3.46 4.26 13.54
N ASP A 140 -2.76 3.16 13.83
CA ASP A 140 -1.29 3.16 13.85
C ASP A 140 -0.70 3.36 12.46
N TYR A 141 -1.36 2.83 11.43
CA TYR A 141 -0.97 3.06 10.05
C TYR A 141 -0.97 4.56 9.72
N VAL A 142 -2.06 5.26 10.06
CA VAL A 142 -2.18 6.70 9.80
C VAL A 142 -1.16 7.49 10.59
N ILE A 143 -0.92 7.12 11.85
CA ILE A 143 0.09 7.77 12.70
C ILE A 143 1.48 7.64 12.08
N PHE A 144 1.82 6.45 11.61
CA PHE A 144 3.15 6.19 11.01
C PHE A 144 3.29 6.89 9.67
N GLU A 145 2.36 6.65 8.75
CA GLU A 145 2.51 7.06 7.35
C GLU A 145 2.09 8.50 7.11
N GLN A 146 1.10 9.00 7.86
CA GLN A 146 0.50 10.33 7.66
C GLN A 146 0.12 10.55 6.19
N PRO A 147 -0.65 9.62 5.59
CA PRO A 147 -1.03 9.74 4.20
C PRO A 147 -2.04 10.88 4.01
N LEU A 148 -2.15 11.38 2.77
CA LEU A 148 -3.24 12.27 2.43
C LEU A 148 -4.51 11.43 2.28
N ILE A 149 -5.49 11.67 3.15
CA ILE A 149 -6.77 10.93 3.17
C ILE A 149 -7.71 11.57 2.16
N VAL A 150 -8.16 10.80 1.18
CA VAL A 150 -8.88 11.31 0.02
C VAL A 150 -9.93 10.31 -0.46
N ASP A 151 -10.77 10.73 -1.42
CA ASP A 151 -11.71 9.86 -2.14
C ASP A 151 -11.13 9.58 -3.52
N ILE A 152 -10.61 8.37 -3.73
CA ILE A 152 -9.93 7.98 -4.97
C ILE A 152 -10.37 6.62 -5.53
N ALA A 153 -11.37 5.98 -4.93
CA ALA A 153 -11.80 4.64 -5.34
C ALA A 153 -13.31 4.53 -5.52
N ASP A 154 -13.71 3.47 -6.21
CA ASP A 154 -15.12 3.10 -6.36
C ASP A 154 -15.32 1.64 -5.96
#